data_9efac7a89bd09fb30901e84f54d95585
#
_entry.id   9efac7a89bd09fb30901e84f54d95585
#
_cell.length_a   1.000
_cell.length_b   1.000
_cell.length_c   1.000
_cell.angle_alpha   90.00
_cell.angle_beta   90.00
_cell.angle_gamma   90.00
#
_symmetry.space_group_name_H-M   'P 1'
#
loop_
_entity.id
_entity.type
_entity.pdbx_description
1 polymer ?
#
loop_
_entity_poly.entity_id
_entity_poly.type
_entity_poly.pdbx_seq_one_letter_code
_entity_poly.pdbx_strand_id
1 'polypeptide(L)'
;MNTVHLQDKRKALLARRDKLIERFTEATRHRKNTARTCAEIRKTNEFLASLERIEAENTGRPNTGPRRYAVSSLFLHDCAKKLTADKNEQFFFITGSEVESVLVMDQCAEFAHQRRTPMGVVGDFPSTHNVLIKLEQFGHKFLAHFHSHPGTGPEATHPSGTDERFQKRLESGGHLALMAIFSRDGYVRFVRMDQNFEIEIYGEGVENHAPSIYRLKNLD
;
A
#
# COMPACT_ATOMS: atom_id res chain seq x y z
N MET A 1 -4.43 -13.56 -28.95
CA MET A 1 -3.09 -13.97 -28.48
C MET A 1 -3.26 -15.17 -27.56
N ASN A 2 -2.46 -16.23 -27.68
CA ASN A 2 -2.73 -17.49 -26.98
C ASN A 2 -2.37 -17.34 -25.49
N THR A 3 -3.28 -17.67 -24.59
CA THR A 3 -3.15 -17.52 -23.12
C THR A 3 -1.91 -18.24 -22.57
N VAL A 4 -1.55 -19.39 -23.14
CA VAL A 4 -0.34 -20.16 -22.77
C VAL A 4 0.93 -19.35 -23.04
N HIS A 5 1.02 -18.65 -24.17
CA HIS A 5 2.18 -17.84 -24.52
C HIS A 5 2.34 -16.63 -23.57
N LEU A 6 1.26 -16.04 -23.07
CA LEU A 6 1.31 -14.95 -22.08
C LEU A 6 1.82 -15.44 -20.74
N GLN A 7 1.36 -16.60 -20.27
CA GLN A 7 1.82 -17.21 -19.02
C GLN A 7 3.31 -17.56 -19.05
N ASP A 8 3.79 -18.15 -20.16
CA ASP A 8 5.21 -18.47 -20.33
C ASP A 8 6.08 -17.19 -20.30
N LYS A 9 5.62 -16.14 -20.99
CA LYS A 9 6.31 -14.85 -21.01
C LYS A 9 6.35 -14.19 -19.63
N ARG A 10 5.23 -14.26 -18.87
CA ARG A 10 5.17 -13.79 -17.49
C ARG A 10 6.14 -14.54 -16.59
N LYS A 11 6.18 -15.87 -16.66
CA LYS A 11 7.10 -16.72 -15.89
C LYS A 11 8.57 -16.37 -16.19
N ALA A 12 8.91 -16.16 -17.44
CA ALA A 12 10.27 -15.78 -17.85
C ALA A 12 10.65 -14.37 -17.30
N LEU A 13 9.73 -13.41 -17.31
CA LEU A 13 9.96 -12.08 -16.76
C LEU A 13 10.11 -12.09 -15.23
N LEU A 14 9.32 -12.89 -14.52
CA LEU A 14 9.45 -13.07 -13.07
C LEU A 14 10.82 -13.66 -12.72
N ALA A 15 11.24 -14.74 -13.39
CA ALA A 15 12.55 -15.33 -13.17
C ALA A 15 13.71 -14.36 -13.49
N ARG A 16 13.55 -13.52 -14.52
CA ARG A 16 14.51 -12.45 -14.84
C ARG A 16 14.57 -11.40 -13.73
N ARG A 17 13.42 -10.96 -13.23
CA ARG A 17 13.32 -9.99 -12.15
C ARG A 17 14.03 -10.48 -10.89
N ASP A 18 13.80 -11.73 -10.50
CA ASP A 18 14.39 -12.33 -9.31
C ASP A 18 15.93 -12.34 -9.39
N LYS A 19 16.48 -12.74 -10.55
CA LYS A 19 17.93 -12.65 -10.78
C LYS A 19 18.49 -11.22 -10.72
N LEU A 20 17.72 -10.23 -11.18
CA LEU A 20 18.12 -8.84 -11.09
C LEU A 20 18.11 -8.33 -9.65
N ILE A 21 17.15 -8.77 -8.85
CA ILE A 21 17.07 -8.45 -7.41
C ILE A 21 18.27 -9.05 -6.66
N GLU A 22 18.61 -10.31 -6.92
CA GLU A 22 19.80 -10.94 -6.34
C GLU A 22 21.08 -10.15 -6.68
N ARG A 23 21.28 -9.82 -7.95
CA ARG A 23 22.42 -8.99 -8.40
C ARG A 23 22.44 -7.60 -7.75
N PHE A 24 21.28 -6.98 -7.60
CA PHE A 24 21.15 -5.70 -6.90
C PHE A 24 21.57 -5.81 -5.44
N THR A 25 21.08 -6.83 -4.74
CA THR A 25 21.37 -7.09 -3.33
C THR A 25 22.86 -7.31 -3.11
N GLU A 26 23.48 -8.12 -3.95
CA GLU A 26 24.92 -8.38 -3.90
C GLU A 26 25.75 -7.12 -4.20
N ALA A 27 25.39 -6.39 -5.25
CA ALA A 27 26.08 -5.12 -5.59
C ALA A 27 25.97 -4.08 -4.47
N THR A 28 24.82 -4.02 -3.79
CA THR A 28 24.60 -3.12 -2.65
C THR A 28 25.48 -3.52 -1.46
N ARG A 29 25.59 -4.81 -1.15
CA ARG A 29 26.52 -5.31 -0.10
C ARG A 29 27.96 -4.89 -0.35
N HIS A 30 28.37 -4.84 -1.60
CA HIS A 30 29.73 -4.44 -1.99
C HIS A 30 29.87 -2.96 -2.36
N ARG A 31 28.88 -2.12 -2.05
CA ARG A 31 28.85 -0.68 -2.35
C ARG A 31 29.13 -0.33 -3.82
N LYS A 32 28.74 -1.21 -4.75
CA LYS A 32 28.90 -1.02 -6.20
C LYS A 32 27.74 -0.18 -6.74
N ASN A 33 27.97 0.44 -7.92
CA ASN A 33 26.91 1.20 -8.60
C ASN A 33 25.78 0.27 -9.05
N THR A 34 24.56 0.53 -8.58
CA THR A 34 23.36 -0.28 -8.83
C THR A 34 22.40 0.36 -9.85
N ALA A 35 22.69 1.55 -10.35
CA ALA A 35 21.78 2.33 -11.19
C ALA A 35 21.28 1.56 -12.44
N ARG A 36 22.19 0.84 -13.11
CA ARG A 36 21.83 0.03 -14.28
C ARG A 36 20.88 -1.12 -13.91
N THR A 37 21.18 -1.82 -12.82
CA THR A 37 20.35 -2.94 -12.34
C THR A 37 18.96 -2.44 -11.92
N CYS A 38 18.87 -1.29 -11.26
CA CYS A 38 17.60 -0.65 -10.94
C CYS A 38 16.77 -0.33 -12.20
N ALA A 39 17.39 0.25 -13.23
CA ALA A 39 16.71 0.55 -14.48
C ALA A 39 16.19 -0.73 -15.19
N GLU A 40 16.94 -1.82 -15.12
CA GLU A 40 16.52 -3.11 -15.70
C GLU A 40 15.37 -3.73 -14.89
N ILE A 41 15.37 -3.63 -13.56
CA ILE A 41 14.26 -4.07 -12.70
C ILE A 41 13.00 -3.28 -13.04
N ARG A 42 13.08 -1.95 -13.11
CA ARG A 42 11.96 -1.08 -13.48
C ARG A 42 11.35 -1.47 -14.81
N LYS A 43 12.16 -1.61 -15.84
CA LYS A 43 11.72 -2.01 -17.18
C LYS A 43 11.03 -3.39 -17.16
N THR A 44 11.53 -4.33 -16.36
CA THR A 44 10.93 -5.67 -16.23
C THR A 44 9.56 -5.58 -15.55
N ASN A 45 9.41 -4.75 -14.51
CA ASN A 45 8.14 -4.50 -13.82
C ASN A 45 7.11 -3.81 -14.75
N GLU A 46 7.51 -2.86 -15.58
CA GLU A 46 6.65 -2.23 -16.59
C GLU A 46 6.11 -3.26 -17.60
N PHE A 47 6.95 -4.19 -18.05
CA PHE A 47 6.51 -5.28 -18.92
C PHE A 47 5.54 -6.23 -18.22
N LEU A 48 5.79 -6.58 -16.95
CA LEU A 48 4.88 -7.42 -16.17
C LEU A 48 3.51 -6.75 -16.03
N ALA A 49 3.47 -5.47 -15.66
CA ALA A 49 2.22 -4.69 -15.57
C ALA A 49 1.48 -4.59 -16.92
N SER A 50 2.21 -4.53 -18.03
CA SER A 50 1.61 -4.53 -19.38
C SER A 50 0.97 -5.87 -19.70
N LEU A 51 1.61 -6.99 -19.32
CA LEU A 51 1.04 -8.32 -19.51
C LEU A 51 -0.22 -8.53 -18.66
N GLU A 52 -0.21 -8.08 -17.41
CA GLU A 52 -1.38 -8.15 -16.54
C GLU A 52 -2.58 -7.39 -17.13
N ARG A 53 -2.36 -6.21 -17.74
CA ARG A 53 -3.40 -5.47 -18.47
C ARG A 53 -3.93 -6.24 -19.67
N ILE A 54 -3.05 -6.82 -20.50
CA ILE A 54 -3.44 -7.61 -21.66
C ILE A 54 -4.20 -8.87 -21.25
N GLU A 55 -3.79 -9.53 -20.16
CA GLU A 55 -4.51 -10.69 -19.62
C GLU A 55 -5.91 -10.29 -19.15
N ALA A 56 -6.05 -9.16 -18.45
CA ALA A 56 -7.34 -8.63 -18.01
C ALA A 56 -8.26 -8.30 -19.20
N GLU A 57 -7.72 -7.68 -20.25
CA GLU A 57 -8.46 -7.37 -21.49
C GLU A 57 -8.89 -8.63 -22.24
N ASN A 58 -8.02 -9.65 -22.34
CA ASN A 58 -8.30 -10.89 -23.06
C ASN A 58 -9.27 -11.82 -22.31
N THR A 59 -9.35 -11.73 -20.99
CA THR A 59 -10.30 -12.54 -20.20
C THR A 59 -11.72 -12.02 -20.28
N GLY A 60 -11.95 -10.87 -20.95
CA GLY A 60 -13.28 -10.28 -21.12
C GLY A 60 -13.97 -9.92 -19.80
N ARG A 61 -13.24 -9.93 -18.71
CA ARG A 61 -13.70 -9.46 -17.41
C ARG A 61 -13.17 -8.02 -17.23
N PRO A 62 -13.96 -7.01 -17.55
CA PRO A 62 -13.73 -5.73 -16.88
C PRO A 62 -13.81 -6.07 -15.40
N ASN A 63 -12.79 -5.71 -14.64
CA ASN A 63 -12.85 -5.82 -13.18
C ASN A 63 -13.83 -4.74 -12.70
N THR A 64 -15.13 -4.95 -12.96
CA THR A 64 -16.23 -4.05 -12.63
C THR A 64 -16.69 -4.25 -11.20
N GLY A 65 -16.19 -5.28 -10.55
CA GLY A 65 -16.44 -5.53 -9.12
C GLY A 65 -15.62 -4.62 -8.21
N PRO A 66 -16.02 -4.52 -6.94
CA PRO A 66 -15.27 -3.79 -5.94
C PRO A 66 -13.86 -4.39 -5.78
N ARG A 67 -12.87 -3.53 -5.55
CA ARG A 67 -11.52 -3.98 -5.20
C ARG A 67 -11.53 -4.60 -3.82
N ARG A 68 -11.02 -5.80 -3.71
CA ARG A 68 -11.01 -6.55 -2.46
C ARG A 68 -9.67 -6.39 -1.75
N TYR A 69 -9.73 -5.91 -0.52
CA TYR A 69 -8.57 -5.80 0.38
C TYR A 69 -8.75 -6.73 1.56
N ALA A 70 -7.64 -7.24 2.09
CA ALA A 70 -7.62 -8.00 3.32
C ALA A 70 -6.50 -7.51 4.24
N VAL A 71 -6.76 -7.51 5.54
CA VAL A 71 -5.78 -7.10 6.56
C VAL A 71 -6.05 -7.86 7.86
N SER A 72 -5.00 -8.27 8.56
CA SER A 72 -5.18 -8.89 9.88
C SER A 72 -5.50 -7.85 10.95
N SER A 73 -6.35 -8.23 11.90
CA SER A 73 -6.63 -7.40 13.08
C SER A 73 -5.35 -7.10 13.87
N LEU A 74 -4.47 -8.08 14.02
CA LEU A 74 -3.18 -7.92 14.69
C LEU A 74 -2.32 -6.83 14.02
N PHE A 75 -2.19 -6.88 12.69
CA PHE A 75 -1.44 -5.87 11.95
C PHE A 75 -2.06 -4.46 12.10
N LEU A 76 -3.40 -4.36 12.10
CA LEU A 76 -4.08 -3.08 12.36
C LEU A 76 -3.81 -2.55 13.77
N HIS A 77 -3.80 -3.41 14.80
CA HIS A 77 -3.46 -3.02 16.16
C HIS A 77 -2.02 -2.52 16.26
N ASP A 78 -1.06 -3.20 15.62
CA ASP A 78 0.33 -2.77 15.58
C ASP A 78 0.49 -1.43 14.87
N CYS A 79 -0.21 -1.23 13.74
CA CYS A 79 -0.26 0.04 13.04
C CYS A 79 -0.86 1.15 13.91
N ALA A 80 -2.00 0.88 14.57
CA ALA A 80 -2.65 1.85 15.44
C ALA A 80 -1.74 2.29 16.59
N LYS A 81 -1.08 1.35 17.29
CA LYS A 81 -0.11 1.64 18.36
C LYS A 81 1.01 2.56 17.88
N LYS A 82 1.57 2.29 16.71
CA LYS A 82 2.62 3.14 16.12
C LYS A 82 2.08 4.52 15.75
N LEU A 83 0.94 4.60 15.06
CA LEU A 83 0.36 5.84 14.56
C LEU A 83 -0.10 6.77 15.68
N THR A 84 -0.56 6.21 16.79
CA THR A 84 -1.10 6.97 17.93
C THR A 84 -0.13 7.07 19.11
N ALA A 85 1.14 6.69 18.95
CA ALA A 85 2.15 6.66 20.00
C ALA A 85 2.40 8.02 20.66
N ASP A 86 2.19 9.11 19.93
CA ASP A 86 2.27 10.47 20.46
C ASP A 86 1.12 11.36 19.95
N LYS A 87 1.10 12.63 20.35
CA LYS A 87 0.02 13.57 20.01
C LYS A 87 0.07 14.11 18.57
N ASN A 88 1.16 13.87 17.86
CA ASN A 88 1.32 14.36 16.50
C ASN A 88 0.80 13.34 15.49
N GLU A 89 0.35 13.81 14.34
CA GLU A 89 0.01 12.94 13.24
C GLU A 89 1.23 12.13 12.78
N GLN A 90 0.99 10.88 12.47
CA GLN A 90 1.96 9.97 11.85
C GLN A 90 1.39 9.44 10.54
N PHE A 91 2.29 9.05 9.66
CA PHE A 91 1.94 8.58 8.33
C PHE A 91 2.99 7.57 7.87
N PHE A 92 2.56 6.46 7.27
CA PHE A 92 3.43 5.51 6.59
C PHE A 92 2.69 4.78 5.46
N PHE A 93 3.45 4.19 4.57
CA PHE A 93 2.89 3.38 3.50
C PHE A 93 2.68 1.93 3.93
N ILE A 94 1.67 1.30 3.35
CA ILE A 94 1.41 -0.12 3.51
C ILE A 94 1.64 -0.81 2.19
N THR A 95 2.34 -1.92 2.26
CA THR A 95 2.62 -2.81 1.13
C THR A 95 2.09 -4.20 1.41
N GLY A 96 2.14 -5.05 0.41
CA GLY A 96 1.71 -6.42 0.53
C GLY A 96 1.68 -7.11 -0.82
N SER A 97 0.89 -8.15 -0.90
CA SER A 97 0.78 -9.03 -2.07
C SER A 97 -0.66 -9.15 -2.57
N GLU A 98 -0.81 -9.60 -3.80
CA GLU A 98 -2.12 -9.96 -4.35
C GLU A 98 -2.23 -11.48 -4.41
N VAL A 99 -3.26 -12.01 -3.78
CA VAL A 99 -3.58 -13.43 -3.73
C VAL A 99 -5.02 -13.62 -4.21
N GLU A 100 -5.23 -14.34 -5.30
CA GLU A 100 -6.57 -14.62 -5.87
C GLU A 100 -7.44 -13.37 -6.05
N SER A 101 -6.85 -12.28 -6.52
CA SER A 101 -7.50 -10.96 -6.70
C SER A 101 -7.87 -10.24 -5.40
N VAL A 102 -7.34 -10.67 -4.26
CA VAL A 102 -7.41 -9.98 -2.97
C VAL A 102 -6.07 -9.31 -2.70
N LEU A 103 -6.09 -8.03 -2.37
CA LEU A 103 -4.94 -7.23 -2.02
C LEU A 103 -4.68 -7.35 -0.51
N VAL A 104 -3.72 -8.17 -0.11
CA VAL A 104 -3.40 -8.46 1.29
C VAL A 104 -2.37 -7.46 1.80
N MET A 105 -2.76 -6.67 2.80
CA MET A 105 -1.92 -5.67 3.45
C MET A 105 -1.21 -6.28 4.66
N ASP A 106 0.12 -6.36 4.65
CA ASP A 106 0.88 -7.09 5.68
C ASP A 106 2.20 -6.44 6.11
N GLN A 107 2.63 -5.34 5.46
CA GLN A 107 3.91 -4.71 5.75
C GLN A 107 3.80 -3.18 5.83
N CYS A 108 4.43 -2.61 6.86
CA CYS A 108 4.67 -1.16 6.96
C CYS A 108 5.96 -0.78 6.24
N ALA A 109 5.88 0.20 5.38
CA ALA A 109 7.04 0.89 4.81
C ALA A 109 7.15 2.27 5.45
N GLU A 110 7.92 2.32 6.54
CA GLU A 110 8.15 3.55 7.31
C GLU A 110 9.20 4.43 6.61
N PHE A 111 9.04 5.74 6.72
CA PHE A 111 9.98 6.73 6.24
C PHE A 111 10.09 7.91 7.21
N ALA A 112 11.18 8.67 7.13
CA ALA A 112 11.37 9.83 7.97
C ALA A 112 10.36 10.93 7.63
N HIS A 113 9.94 11.68 8.64
CA HIS A 113 9.07 12.84 8.49
C HIS A 113 9.89 14.11 8.67
N GLN A 114 9.74 15.07 7.75
CA GLN A 114 10.34 16.39 7.85
C GLN A 114 9.69 17.20 8.97
N ARG A 115 8.37 17.06 9.13
CA ARG A 115 7.58 17.74 10.17
C ARG A 115 6.40 16.87 10.59
N ARG A 116 6.15 16.85 11.90
CA ARG A 116 4.99 16.22 12.50
C ARG A 116 4.36 17.19 13.52
N THR A 117 3.07 17.42 13.40
CA THR A 117 2.28 18.27 14.30
C THR A 117 0.92 17.60 14.56
N PRO A 118 0.14 18.06 15.53
CA PRO A 118 -1.24 17.60 15.69
C PRO A 118 -2.18 17.97 14.52
N MET A 119 -1.73 18.79 13.58
CA MET A 119 -2.53 19.27 12.43
C MET A 119 -1.98 18.82 11.08
N GLY A 120 -1.01 17.94 11.06
CA GLY A 120 -0.47 17.44 9.80
C GLY A 120 0.92 16.85 9.91
N VAL A 121 1.21 16.00 8.97
CA VAL A 121 2.50 15.32 8.78
C VAL A 121 3.03 15.59 7.39
N VAL A 122 4.33 15.88 7.30
CA VAL A 122 5.05 16.06 6.03
C VAL A 122 6.17 15.04 5.98
N GLY A 123 6.13 14.14 5.00
CA GLY A 123 7.20 13.17 4.75
C GLY A 123 8.49 13.87 4.33
N ASP A 124 9.62 13.36 4.78
CA ASP A 124 10.92 13.75 4.25
C ASP A 124 11.05 13.26 2.80
N PHE A 125 11.21 14.19 1.86
CA PHE A 125 11.18 13.84 0.43
C PHE A 125 12.25 12.81 0.05
N PRO A 126 13.54 12.94 0.43
CA PRO A 126 14.55 11.92 0.14
C PRO A 126 14.21 10.56 0.74
N SER A 127 13.74 10.51 1.99
CA SER A 127 13.36 9.27 2.66
C SER A 127 12.16 8.60 2.00
N THR A 128 11.11 9.37 1.71
CA THR A 128 9.91 8.89 1.01
C THR A 128 10.26 8.36 -0.39
N HIS A 129 11.08 9.10 -1.13
CA HIS A 129 11.52 8.71 -2.47
C HIS A 129 12.33 7.41 -2.44
N ASN A 130 13.25 7.24 -1.48
CA ASN A 130 14.02 6.02 -1.30
C ASN A 130 13.13 4.81 -0.99
N VAL A 131 12.08 4.98 -0.17
CA VAL A 131 11.11 3.92 0.12
C VAL A 131 10.37 3.52 -1.16
N LEU A 132 9.84 4.50 -1.91
CA LEU A 132 9.11 4.22 -3.16
C LEU A 132 9.99 3.52 -4.20
N ILE A 133 11.28 3.94 -4.34
CA ILE A 133 12.24 3.25 -5.21
C ILE A 133 12.44 1.80 -4.77
N LYS A 134 12.62 1.55 -3.48
CA LYS A 134 12.78 0.19 -2.96
C LYS A 134 11.55 -0.67 -3.23
N LEU A 135 10.34 -0.15 -2.99
CA LEU A 135 9.11 -0.86 -3.29
C LEU A 135 9.04 -1.26 -4.78
N GLU A 136 9.32 -0.32 -5.67
CA GLU A 136 9.37 -0.58 -7.11
C GLU A 136 10.44 -1.61 -7.48
N GLN A 137 11.65 -1.48 -6.92
CA GLN A 137 12.78 -2.38 -7.19
C GLN A 137 12.50 -3.84 -6.80
N PHE A 138 11.82 -4.04 -5.67
CA PHE A 138 11.51 -5.37 -5.16
C PHE A 138 10.14 -5.89 -5.59
N GLY A 139 9.42 -5.13 -6.42
CA GLY A 139 8.10 -5.52 -6.92
C GLY A 139 7.01 -5.59 -5.85
N HIS A 140 7.20 -4.92 -4.72
CA HIS A 140 6.16 -4.78 -3.71
C HIS A 140 5.06 -3.87 -4.23
N LYS A 141 3.81 -4.27 -4.01
CA LYS A 141 2.66 -3.43 -4.33
C LYS A 141 2.44 -2.41 -3.21
N PHE A 142 2.32 -1.14 -3.59
CA PHE A 142 1.83 -0.09 -2.71
C PHE A 142 0.33 -0.20 -2.61
N LEU A 143 -0.18 -0.65 -1.46
CA LEU A 143 -1.58 -1.01 -1.27
C LEU A 143 -2.38 -0.03 -0.42
N ALA A 144 -1.72 0.72 0.45
CA ALA A 144 -2.40 1.73 1.26
C ALA A 144 -1.42 2.76 1.83
N HIS A 145 -1.99 3.87 2.30
CA HIS A 145 -1.33 4.75 3.23
C HIS A 145 -2.18 4.89 4.49
N PHE A 146 -1.51 4.75 5.62
CA PHE A 146 -2.14 4.86 6.93
C PHE A 146 -1.63 6.10 7.64
N HIS A 147 -2.53 6.86 8.25
CA HIS A 147 -2.17 7.99 9.07
C HIS A 147 -3.12 8.14 10.26
N SER A 148 -2.69 8.90 11.27
CA SER A 148 -3.50 9.19 12.44
C SER A 148 -3.98 10.62 12.46
N HIS A 149 -5.17 10.81 13.02
CA HIS A 149 -5.65 12.12 13.46
C HIS A 149 -5.62 12.22 14.99
N PRO A 150 -5.39 13.39 15.56
CA PRO A 150 -5.20 13.55 17.01
C PRO A 150 -6.48 13.44 17.83
N GLY A 151 -7.65 13.42 17.17
CA GLY A 151 -8.95 13.34 17.82
C GLY A 151 -9.33 11.93 18.27
N THR A 152 -10.50 11.83 18.89
CA THR A 152 -11.14 10.60 19.34
C THR A 152 -12.51 10.42 18.69
N GLY A 153 -13.02 9.19 18.70
CA GLY A 153 -14.29 8.83 18.10
C GLY A 153 -14.23 8.67 16.57
N PRO A 154 -15.32 8.15 15.97
CA PRO A 154 -15.39 7.90 14.55
C PRO A 154 -15.31 9.18 13.70
N GLU A 155 -15.75 10.32 14.23
CA GLU A 155 -15.69 11.62 13.54
C GLU A 155 -14.26 12.11 13.33
N ALA A 156 -13.33 11.77 14.23
CA ALA A 156 -11.93 12.10 14.08
C ALA A 156 -11.25 11.37 12.90
N THR A 157 -11.90 10.35 12.36
CA THR A 157 -11.39 9.61 11.19
C THR A 157 -11.85 10.17 9.84
N HIS A 158 -12.55 11.32 9.81
CA HIS A 158 -12.90 11.96 8.56
C HIS A 158 -11.66 12.50 7.85
N PRO A 159 -11.54 12.25 6.51
CA PRO A 159 -10.43 12.77 5.74
C PRO A 159 -10.47 14.30 5.68
N SER A 160 -9.33 14.92 5.82
CA SER A 160 -9.16 16.36 5.54
C SER A 160 -9.12 16.60 4.02
N GLY A 161 -9.31 17.85 3.61
CA GLY A 161 -9.17 18.19 2.20
C GLY A 161 -7.75 17.93 1.63
N THR A 162 -6.73 17.85 2.48
CA THR A 162 -5.37 17.45 2.06
C THR A 162 -5.30 15.96 1.81
N ASP A 163 -5.89 15.14 2.67
CA ASP A 163 -5.95 13.68 2.52
C ASP A 163 -6.69 13.29 1.25
N GLU A 164 -7.85 13.92 1.01
CA GLU A 164 -8.60 13.67 -0.23
C GLU A 164 -7.80 14.02 -1.49
N ARG A 165 -7.11 15.17 -1.51
CA ARG A 165 -6.27 15.55 -2.66
C ARG A 165 -5.13 14.58 -2.89
N PHE A 166 -4.52 14.07 -1.80
CA PHE A 166 -3.47 13.07 -1.90
C PHE A 166 -4.02 11.74 -2.43
N GLN A 167 -5.12 11.26 -1.87
CA GLN A 167 -5.78 10.03 -2.31
C GLN A 167 -6.23 10.11 -3.79
N LYS A 168 -6.85 11.21 -4.20
CA LYS A 168 -7.23 11.45 -5.61
C LYS A 168 -6.04 11.38 -6.56
N ARG A 169 -4.88 11.93 -6.17
CA ARG A 169 -3.66 11.84 -6.99
C ARG A 169 -3.16 10.42 -7.13
N LEU A 170 -3.18 9.63 -6.04
CA LEU A 170 -2.80 8.22 -6.10
C LEU A 170 -3.71 7.43 -7.04
N GLU A 171 -5.02 7.58 -6.90
CA GLU A 171 -6.00 6.88 -7.74
C GLU A 171 -5.90 7.31 -9.22
N SER A 172 -5.74 8.61 -9.50
CA SER A 172 -5.53 9.12 -10.85
C SER A 172 -4.21 8.65 -11.48
N GLY A 173 -3.20 8.36 -10.65
CA GLY A 173 -1.93 7.75 -11.06
C GLY A 173 -2.02 6.23 -11.29
N GLY A 174 -3.21 5.63 -11.13
CA GLY A 174 -3.45 4.20 -11.32
C GLY A 174 -3.05 3.34 -10.13
N HIS A 175 -2.72 3.95 -8.97
CA HIS A 175 -2.41 3.19 -7.77
C HIS A 175 -3.66 2.56 -7.15
N LEU A 176 -3.52 1.32 -6.68
CA LEU A 176 -4.57 0.60 -5.97
C LEU A 176 -4.64 0.98 -4.48
N ALA A 177 -4.10 2.13 -4.11
CA ALA A 177 -3.92 2.51 -2.72
C ALA A 177 -5.25 2.80 -2.03
N LEU A 178 -5.39 2.26 -0.82
CA LEU A 178 -6.46 2.54 0.13
C LEU A 178 -5.94 3.52 1.20
N MET A 179 -6.72 4.50 1.57
CA MET A 179 -6.41 5.36 2.71
C MET A 179 -7.01 4.78 3.97
N ALA A 180 -6.26 4.75 5.08
CA ALA A 180 -6.82 4.45 6.39
C ALA A 180 -6.44 5.55 7.39
N ILE A 181 -7.45 6.07 8.11
CA ILE A 181 -7.32 7.15 9.09
C ILE A 181 -7.66 6.60 10.47
N PHE A 182 -6.72 6.73 11.40
CA PHE A 182 -6.84 6.20 12.75
C PHE A 182 -7.09 7.33 13.75
N SER A 183 -8.08 7.15 14.62
CA SER A 183 -8.26 7.99 15.81
C SER A 183 -7.49 7.43 17.01
N ARG A 184 -7.31 8.25 18.04
CA ARG A 184 -6.53 7.88 19.23
C ARG A 184 -7.17 6.80 20.09
N ASP A 185 -8.47 6.67 20.02
CA ASP A 185 -9.28 5.70 20.77
C ASP A 185 -9.68 4.46 19.96
N GLY A 186 -8.97 4.23 18.83
CA GLY A 186 -9.03 2.98 18.09
C GLY A 186 -10.04 2.92 16.96
N TYR A 187 -10.67 4.00 16.57
CA TYR A 187 -11.44 3.96 15.33
C TYR A 187 -10.50 4.02 14.13
N VAL A 188 -10.85 3.28 13.09
CA VAL A 188 -10.19 3.32 11.78
C VAL A 188 -11.23 3.42 10.69
N ARG A 189 -11.05 4.36 9.78
CA ARG A 189 -11.87 4.53 8.58
C ARG A 189 -11.03 4.22 7.35
N PHE A 190 -11.56 3.36 6.47
CA PHE A 190 -10.98 3.09 5.17
C PHE A 190 -11.68 3.92 4.10
N VAL A 191 -10.91 4.51 3.19
CA VAL A 191 -11.44 5.44 2.18
C VAL A 191 -10.78 5.19 0.83
N ARG A 192 -11.62 5.15 -0.22
CA ARG A 192 -11.25 5.39 -1.62
C ARG A 192 -12.20 6.43 -2.19
N MET A 193 -11.71 7.28 -3.08
CA MET A 193 -12.54 8.33 -3.67
C MET A 193 -13.60 7.77 -4.63
N ASP A 194 -13.28 6.65 -5.30
CA ASP A 194 -14.23 5.93 -6.16
C ASP A 194 -15.24 5.08 -5.39
N GLN A 195 -15.08 4.94 -4.06
CA GLN A 195 -15.92 4.15 -3.16
C GLN A 195 -16.13 2.67 -3.60
N ASN A 196 -15.36 2.20 -4.56
CA ASN A 196 -15.50 0.88 -5.16
C ASN A 196 -14.49 -0.11 -4.54
N PHE A 197 -14.69 -0.43 -3.26
CA PHE A 197 -13.85 -1.39 -2.55
C PHE A 197 -14.62 -2.17 -1.49
N GLU A 198 -14.09 -3.33 -1.15
CA GLU A 198 -14.45 -4.13 0.01
C GLU A 198 -13.20 -4.37 0.84
N ILE A 199 -13.34 -4.36 2.16
CA ILE A 199 -12.26 -4.68 3.06
C ILE A 199 -12.67 -5.79 4.01
N GLU A 200 -11.87 -6.83 4.08
CA GLU A 200 -11.98 -7.93 5.03
C GLU A 200 -10.92 -7.74 6.11
N ILE A 201 -11.38 -7.68 7.37
CA ILE A 201 -10.49 -7.67 8.53
C ILE A 201 -10.63 -9.04 9.20
N TYR A 202 -9.57 -9.85 9.12
CA TYR A 202 -9.57 -11.18 9.71
C TYR A 202 -8.85 -11.18 11.06
N GLY A 203 -9.32 -12.04 11.97
CA GLY A 203 -8.86 -12.14 13.36
C GLY A 203 -9.83 -11.48 14.34
N GLU A 204 -9.46 -11.44 15.60
CA GLU A 204 -10.30 -10.96 16.70
C GLU A 204 -9.94 -9.52 17.12
N GLY A 205 -10.79 -8.91 17.96
CA GLY A 205 -10.52 -7.59 18.55
C GLY A 205 -10.87 -6.41 17.66
N VAL A 206 -11.62 -6.61 16.57
CA VAL A 206 -12.13 -5.54 15.70
C VAL A 206 -13.64 -5.65 15.59
N GLU A 207 -14.33 -4.54 15.77
CA GLU A 207 -15.78 -4.42 15.58
C GLU A 207 -16.09 -3.52 14.38
N ASN A 208 -17.06 -3.93 13.56
CA ASN A 208 -17.61 -3.05 12.55
C ASN A 208 -18.51 -2.02 13.24
N HIS A 209 -18.21 -0.74 13.09
CA HIS A 209 -18.97 0.36 13.66
C HIS A 209 -19.98 0.95 12.66
N ALA A 210 -19.56 1.11 11.40
CA ALA A 210 -20.34 1.62 10.29
C ALA A 210 -19.68 1.19 8.97
N PRO A 211 -20.29 1.42 7.80
CA PRO A 211 -19.63 1.13 6.53
C PRO A 211 -18.23 1.72 6.46
N SER A 212 -17.23 0.87 6.24
CA SER A 212 -15.80 1.22 6.16
C SER A 212 -15.21 1.86 7.43
N ILE A 213 -15.91 1.80 8.56
CA ILE A 213 -15.44 2.29 9.87
C ILE A 213 -15.44 1.14 10.87
N TYR A 214 -14.30 0.91 11.49
CA TYR A 214 -14.10 -0.16 12.46
C TYR A 214 -13.55 0.39 13.75
N ARG A 215 -13.74 -0.35 14.83
CA ARG A 215 -13.17 -0.05 16.16
C ARG A 215 -12.26 -1.18 16.59
N LEU A 216 -11.01 -0.85 16.86
CA LEU A 216 -10.03 -1.75 17.44
C LEU A 216 -10.25 -1.77 18.98
N LYS A 217 -10.40 -2.95 19.54
CA LYS A 217 -10.52 -3.14 20.99
C LYS A 217 -9.14 -3.30 21.62
N ASN A 218 -9.00 -2.91 22.89
CA ASN A 218 -7.80 -3.16 23.69
C ASN A 218 -6.52 -2.56 23.05
N LEU A 219 -6.56 -1.27 22.75
CA LEU A 219 -5.37 -0.52 22.30
C LEU A 219 -4.48 -0.04 23.46
N ASP A 220 -4.89 -0.30 24.70
CA ASP A 220 -4.19 0.07 25.95
C ASP A 220 -2.86 -0.67 26.11
#